data_950e69084ddc8db2d7e006c9dd642c95
#
_entry.id   950e69084ddc8db2d7e006c9dd642c95
#
_cell.length_a   1.000
_cell.length_b   1.000
_cell.length_c   1.000
_cell.angle_alpha   90.00
_cell.angle_beta   90.00
_cell.angle_gamma   90.00
#
_symmetry.space_group_name_H-M   'P 1'
#
loop_
_entity.id
_entity.type
_entity.pdbx_description
1 polymer ?
#
loop_
_entity_poly.entity_id
_entity_poly.type
_entity_poly.pdbx_seq_one_letter_code
_entity_poly.pdbx_strand_id
1 'polypeptide(L)'
;MLNFLSSKSPSAGSLVGYKITNIERSKKYGVAANSLRMLKTKASEKFKLQHCRVYLAQDGVEVLDEEYFSTLPAQVLFVVAERDTVVKTDFELMYDAIKSTHSELLQAGTMAKEFVSNNQSEIARMLQDAQRLHDEQTAKSLRSEHGDWFEGIDEKLGRTKEEIMQRRGQDRIRGYFYKTKDELTKCAIYRKNAMAKELIDEMLELFRQLLIGFDYFSFIFDRSHPQRLPDTNVPNLVLHNEEITHEQEDEVDAQRIMPKRMKLAIKKSLEDDGNAIGKYRVALCNSIGEFRCMGLWNEKHCRYGAHVINPYASRENMILFQVWNLDHQVEISRTVLPSIVENVVRVIANEADGICEIHKRRGKNLSVITYFIELFTLGNLKLVHIVCHDKSIHDMISKGRIICDKCAEFKYITEFQSKIRFNKDASM
;
A
#
# COMPACT_ATOMS: atom_id res chain seq x y z
N MET A 1 -16.04 -6.42 8.36
CA MET A 1 -17.50 -6.29 8.13
C MET A 1 -17.95 -4.92 8.67
N LEU A 2 -17.95 -3.93 7.82
CA LEU A 2 -18.64 -2.67 8.09
C LEU A 2 -20.07 -2.89 7.63
N ASN A 3 -20.99 -2.99 8.57
CA ASN A 3 -22.41 -2.96 8.31
C ASN A 3 -22.74 -1.65 7.60
N PHE A 4 -23.01 -1.69 6.32
CA PHE A 4 -23.82 -0.70 5.66
C PHE A 4 -25.20 -0.76 6.31
N LEU A 5 -25.43 0.10 7.28
CA LEU A 5 -26.77 0.40 7.76
C LEU A 5 -27.52 0.95 6.54
N SER A 6 -28.35 0.10 5.95
CA SER A 6 -29.42 0.49 5.05
C SER A 6 -30.18 1.62 5.74
N SER A 7 -30.00 2.85 5.28
CA SER A 7 -30.82 3.98 5.67
C SER A 7 -32.21 3.72 5.10
N LYS A 8 -33.11 3.18 5.95
CA LYS A 8 -34.54 3.21 5.67
C LYS A 8 -34.91 4.67 5.38
N SER A 9 -35.45 4.94 4.20
CA SER A 9 -36.12 6.20 3.91
C SER A 9 -37.11 6.48 5.06
N PRO A 10 -37.07 7.69 5.66
CA PRO A 10 -37.97 8.01 6.76
C PRO A 10 -39.42 7.89 6.28
N SER A 11 -40.25 7.22 7.04
CA SER A 11 -41.70 7.18 6.78
C SER A 11 -42.25 8.60 6.77
N ALA A 12 -43.16 8.87 5.85
CA ALA A 12 -43.83 10.18 5.73
C ALA A 12 -44.36 10.65 7.10
N GLY A 13 -43.75 11.73 7.63
CA GLY A 13 -44.14 12.30 8.93
C GLY A 13 -43.11 12.21 10.07
N SER A 14 -42.00 11.43 9.95
CA SER A 14 -40.97 11.36 10.98
C SER A 14 -40.08 12.62 10.95
N LEU A 15 -39.75 13.16 12.13
CA LEU A 15 -38.82 14.28 12.26
C LEU A 15 -37.37 13.81 11.95
N VAL A 16 -36.72 14.50 11.04
CA VAL A 16 -35.33 14.28 10.64
C VAL A 16 -34.47 15.43 11.16
N GLY A 17 -33.31 15.12 11.71
CA GLY A 17 -32.36 16.14 12.19
C GLY A 17 -31.53 16.73 11.05
N TYR A 18 -31.50 18.04 10.97
CA TYR A 18 -30.71 18.82 10.03
C TYR A 18 -29.85 19.85 10.73
N LYS A 19 -28.86 20.38 10.05
CA LYS A 19 -28.01 21.47 10.53
C LYS A 19 -28.28 22.73 9.71
N ILE A 20 -28.40 23.88 10.37
CA ILE A 20 -28.57 25.17 9.70
C ILE A 20 -27.48 26.13 10.11
N THR A 21 -26.99 26.96 9.21
CA THR A 21 -25.99 27.99 9.44
C THR A 21 -26.33 29.28 8.72
N ASN A 22 -25.85 30.43 9.24
CA ASN A 22 -25.91 31.71 8.53
C ASN A 22 -24.90 31.75 7.36
N ILE A 23 -24.97 32.80 6.54
CA ILE A 23 -24.13 32.98 5.34
C ILE A 23 -22.63 32.97 5.68
N GLU A 24 -22.25 33.65 6.78
CA GLU A 24 -20.86 33.72 7.23
C GLU A 24 -20.36 32.43 7.93
N ARG A 25 -21.20 31.40 8.05
CA ARG A 25 -20.88 30.14 8.76
C ARG A 25 -20.53 30.34 10.27
N SER A 26 -20.79 31.53 10.81
CA SER A 26 -20.41 31.90 12.20
C SER A 26 -21.33 31.28 13.25
N LYS A 27 -22.58 30.98 12.90
CA LYS A 27 -23.59 30.41 13.83
C LYS A 27 -24.19 29.15 13.21
N LYS A 28 -24.19 28.06 13.99
CA LYS A 28 -24.75 26.75 13.56
C LYS A 28 -25.77 26.24 14.57
N TYR A 29 -26.89 25.75 14.09
CA TYR A 29 -27.93 25.15 14.93
C TYR A 29 -28.37 23.79 14.35
N GLY A 30 -28.70 22.84 15.24
CA GLY A 30 -29.40 21.62 14.88
C GLY A 30 -30.91 21.88 14.94
N VAL A 31 -31.65 21.45 13.93
CA VAL A 31 -33.10 21.52 13.89
C VAL A 31 -33.67 20.19 13.43
N ALA A 32 -34.83 19.80 13.98
CA ALA A 32 -35.56 18.65 13.51
C ALA A 32 -36.76 19.13 12.68
N ALA A 33 -36.90 18.63 11.47
CA ALA A 33 -38.00 18.99 10.55
C ALA A 33 -38.44 17.76 9.75
N ASN A 34 -39.73 17.71 9.38
CA ASN A 34 -40.28 16.72 8.48
C ASN A 34 -40.72 17.31 7.14
N SER A 35 -40.55 18.61 6.97
CA SER A 35 -40.92 19.36 5.76
C SER A 35 -40.02 20.59 5.59
N LEU A 36 -39.85 21.03 4.35
CA LEU A 36 -39.09 22.24 4.02
C LEU A 36 -39.73 23.46 4.69
N ARG A 37 -41.08 23.52 4.71
CA ARG A 37 -41.82 24.59 5.39
C ARG A 37 -41.48 24.66 6.87
N MET A 38 -41.44 23.52 7.59
CA MET A 38 -41.07 23.48 8.98
C MET A 38 -39.60 23.89 9.19
N LEU A 39 -38.71 23.44 8.32
CA LEU A 39 -37.30 23.83 8.36
C LEU A 39 -37.14 25.35 8.21
N LYS A 40 -37.80 25.95 7.20
CA LYS A 40 -37.81 27.41 6.94
C LYS A 40 -38.34 28.19 8.14
N THR A 41 -39.44 27.75 8.75
CA THR A 41 -40.01 28.41 9.94
C THR A 41 -39.00 28.39 11.12
N LYS A 42 -38.46 27.22 11.46
CA LYS A 42 -37.49 27.09 12.55
C LYS A 42 -36.19 27.86 12.27
N ALA A 43 -35.75 27.90 11.03
CA ALA A 43 -34.61 28.67 10.60
C ALA A 43 -34.85 30.19 10.72
N SER A 44 -35.99 30.67 10.30
CA SER A 44 -36.41 32.07 10.46
C SER A 44 -36.43 32.51 11.92
N GLU A 45 -36.95 31.67 12.81
CA GLU A 45 -36.97 31.96 14.26
C GLU A 45 -35.54 32.02 14.84
N LYS A 46 -34.66 31.07 14.48
CA LYS A 46 -33.29 31.01 15.01
C LYS A 46 -32.41 32.16 14.53
N PHE A 47 -32.55 32.56 13.28
CA PHE A 47 -31.72 33.62 12.67
C PHE A 47 -32.43 34.97 12.61
N LYS A 48 -33.69 35.04 13.03
CA LYS A 48 -34.54 36.27 13.03
C LYS A 48 -34.69 36.85 11.63
N LEU A 49 -34.99 36.00 10.63
CA LEU A 49 -35.17 36.39 9.23
C LEU A 49 -36.62 36.52 8.90
N GLN A 50 -37.01 37.58 8.11
CA GLN A 50 -38.39 37.75 7.64
C GLN A 50 -38.72 36.83 6.47
N HIS A 51 -37.77 36.62 5.55
CA HIS A 51 -37.87 35.75 4.39
C HIS A 51 -36.71 34.79 4.34
N CYS A 52 -36.98 33.52 4.68
CA CYS A 52 -35.97 32.49 4.76
C CYS A 52 -35.88 31.70 3.45
N ARG A 53 -34.73 31.77 2.78
CA ARG A 53 -34.31 30.85 1.73
C ARG A 53 -33.30 29.85 2.28
N VAL A 54 -33.30 28.64 1.77
CA VAL A 54 -32.49 27.54 2.26
C VAL A 54 -31.68 26.97 1.11
N TYR A 55 -30.38 26.88 1.29
CA TYR A 55 -29.41 26.38 0.31
C TYR A 55 -28.62 25.24 0.89
N LEU A 56 -28.18 24.29 0.06
CA LEU A 56 -27.22 23.31 0.47
C LEU A 56 -25.83 23.96 0.62
N ALA A 57 -25.17 23.73 1.74
CA ALA A 57 -23.85 24.33 2.00
C ALA A 57 -22.77 23.81 1.04
N GLN A 58 -22.91 22.57 0.56
CA GLN A 58 -21.93 21.87 -0.24
C GLN A 58 -21.82 22.42 -1.67
N ASP A 59 -22.92 22.64 -2.33
CA ASP A 59 -23.00 23.01 -3.75
C ASP A 59 -23.75 24.32 -4.03
N GLY A 60 -24.34 24.94 -2.99
CA GLY A 60 -25.05 26.20 -3.10
C GLY A 60 -26.44 26.09 -3.75
N VAL A 61 -26.94 24.89 -3.96
CA VAL A 61 -28.27 24.67 -4.58
C VAL A 61 -29.36 25.13 -3.63
N GLU A 62 -30.30 25.98 -4.14
CA GLU A 62 -31.49 26.40 -3.38
C GLU A 62 -32.50 25.25 -3.32
N VAL A 63 -32.99 24.96 -2.12
CA VAL A 63 -34.06 23.97 -1.91
C VAL A 63 -35.42 24.68 -2.03
N LEU A 64 -36.08 24.49 -3.18
CA LEU A 64 -37.29 25.18 -3.54
C LEU A 64 -38.56 24.39 -3.17
N ASP A 65 -38.55 23.09 -3.32
CA ASP A 65 -39.72 22.24 -3.21
C ASP A 65 -39.58 21.14 -2.15
N GLU A 66 -40.73 20.61 -1.70
CA GLU A 66 -40.81 19.56 -0.68
C GLU A 66 -40.36 18.19 -1.22
N GLU A 67 -40.50 17.95 -2.51
CA GLU A 67 -40.12 16.67 -3.12
C GLU A 67 -38.60 16.51 -3.06
N TYR A 68 -37.86 17.50 -3.53
CA TYR A 68 -36.42 17.53 -3.44
C TYR A 68 -35.93 17.46 -1.96
N PHE A 69 -36.58 18.24 -1.08
CA PHE A 69 -36.25 18.22 0.35
C PHE A 69 -36.36 16.80 0.93
N SER A 70 -37.38 16.04 0.53
CA SER A 70 -37.63 14.69 1.01
C SER A 70 -36.54 13.67 0.61
N THR A 71 -35.79 13.96 -0.46
CA THR A 71 -34.69 13.10 -0.92
C THR A 71 -33.37 13.31 -0.16
N LEU A 72 -33.29 14.40 0.63
CA LEU A 72 -32.04 14.76 1.30
C LEU A 72 -31.79 13.89 2.53
N PRO A 73 -30.55 13.45 2.74
CA PRO A 73 -30.19 12.62 3.90
C PRO A 73 -30.24 13.41 5.21
N ALA A 74 -30.36 12.71 6.33
CA ALA A 74 -30.25 13.30 7.66
C ALA A 74 -28.90 14.01 7.87
N GLN A 75 -28.87 15.01 8.75
CA GLN A 75 -27.66 15.79 9.13
C GLN A 75 -27.06 16.66 8.02
N VAL A 76 -27.75 16.85 6.90
CA VAL A 76 -27.35 17.83 5.87
C VAL A 76 -27.23 19.21 6.48
N LEU A 77 -26.22 19.95 6.07
CA LEU A 77 -25.99 21.34 6.45
C LEU A 77 -26.63 22.27 5.42
N PHE A 78 -27.59 23.08 5.88
CA PHE A 78 -28.19 24.13 5.08
C PHE A 78 -27.66 25.51 5.44
N VAL A 79 -27.47 26.34 4.45
CA VAL A 79 -27.23 27.77 4.60
C VAL A 79 -28.56 28.50 4.52
N VAL A 80 -28.79 29.34 5.47
CA VAL A 80 -30.01 30.14 5.55
C VAL A 80 -29.67 31.57 5.20
N ALA A 81 -30.41 32.11 4.24
CA ALA A 81 -30.21 33.45 3.72
C ALA A 81 -31.54 34.21 3.60
N GLU A 82 -31.45 35.52 3.60
CA GLU A 82 -32.54 36.40 3.28
C GLU A 82 -32.73 36.54 1.75
N ARG A 83 -33.85 37.10 1.31
CA ARG A 83 -34.13 37.33 -0.10
C ARG A 83 -33.03 38.22 -0.72
N ASP A 84 -32.63 37.87 -1.94
CA ASP A 84 -31.64 38.61 -2.74
C ASP A 84 -30.18 38.58 -2.21
N THR A 85 -29.87 37.64 -1.33
CA THR A 85 -28.50 37.46 -0.83
C THR A 85 -27.81 36.35 -1.66
N VAL A 86 -26.61 36.65 -2.14
CA VAL A 86 -25.75 35.64 -2.81
C VAL A 86 -25.17 34.71 -1.77
N VAL A 87 -25.48 33.43 -1.87
CA VAL A 87 -24.95 32.39 -1.01
C VAL A 87 -23.75 31.73 -1.69
N LYS A 88 -22.59 31.84 -1.05
CA LYS A 88 -21.37 31.16 -1.50
C LYS A 88 -21.32 29.75 -0.94
N THR A 89 -20.82 28.82 -1.75
CA THR A 89 -20.49 27.47 -1.31
C THR A 89 -19.34 27.50 -0.31
N ASP A 90 -19.15 26.42 0.44
CA ASP A 90 -18.00 26.29 1.35
C ASP A 90 -16.67 26.35 0.57
N PHE A 91 -16.66 25.86 -0.69
CA PHE A 91 -15.50 25.96 -1.57
C PHE A 91 -15.21 27.42 -1.99
N GLU A 92 -16.24 28.18 -2.37
CA GLU A 92 -16.07 29.60 -2.75
C GLU A 92 -15.62 30.46 -1.57
N LEU A 93 -16.14 30.20 -0.36
CA LEU A 93 -15.67 30.86 0.86
C LEU A 93 -14.19 30.55 1.15
N MET A 94 -13.80 29.29 1.01
CA MET A 94 -12.40 28.89 1.16
C MET A 94 -11.52 29.51 0.06
N TYR A 95 -12.00 29.53 -1.19
CA TYR A 95 -11.30 30.17 -2.31
C TYR A 95 -11.10 31.68 -2.06
N ASP A 96 -12.13 32.38 -1.60
CA ASP A 96 -12.05 33.81 -1.30
C ASP A 96 -11.10 34.08 -0.13
N ALA A 97 -11.12 33.24 0.91
CA ALA A 97 -10.18 33.31 2.02
C ALA A 97 -8.73 33.12 1.54
N ILE A 98 -8.50 32.12 0.70
CA ILE A 98 -7.19 31.88 0.08
C ILE A 98 -6.79 33.06 -0.81
N LYS A 99 -7.71 33.60 -1.60
CA LYS A 99 -7.46 34.75 -2.48
C LYS A 99 -7.16 36.04 -1.71
N SER A 100 -7.85 36.29 -0.59
CA SER A 100 -7.55 37.44 0.27
C SER A 100 -6.16 37.34 0.93
N THR A 101 -5.78 36.12 1.33
CA THR A 101 -4.42 35.86 1.86
C THR A 101 -3.37 35.95 0.77
N HIS A 102 -3.73 35.62 -0.49
CA HIS A 102 -2.81 35.69 -1.63
C HIS A 102 -2.45 37.11 -2.09
N SER A 103 -3.21 38.15 -1.73
CA SER A 103 -2.81 39.53 -2.05
C SER A 103 -1.51 39.91 -1.35
N GLU A 104 -1.35 39.51 -0.11
CA GLU A 104 -0.10 39.68 0.65
C GLU A 104 0.99 38.72 0.16
N LEU A 105 0.62 37.47 -0.18
CA LEU A 105 1.54 36.50 -0.76
C LEU A 105 2.03 36.91 -2.15
N LEU A 106 1.19 37.57 -2.97
CA LEU A 106 1.61 38.10 -4.27
C LEU A 106 2.61 39.25 -4.14
N GLN A 107 2.40 40.14 -3.13
CA GLN A 107 3.40 41.16 -2.79
C GLN A 107 4.70 40.52 -2.28
N ALA A 108 4.59 39.56 -1.34
CA ALA A 108 5.74 38.81 -0.86
C ALA A 108 6.43 38.03 -1.99
N GLY A 109 5.68 37.49 -2.95
CA GLY A 109 6.19 36.82 -4.13
C GLY A 109 6.96 37.76 -5.07
N THR A 110 6.48 38.99 -5.25
CA THR A 110 7.18 40.03 -6.02
C THR A 110 8.47 40.46 -5.32
N MET A 111 8.41 40.71 -4.01
CA MET A 111 9.58 41.03 -3.21
C MET A 111 10.60 39.87 -3.20
N ALA A 112 10.12 38.64 -3.09
CA ALA A 112 10.98 37.44 -3.16
C ALA A 112 11.63 37.31 -4.56
N LYS A 113 10.90 37.57 -5.63
CA LYS A 113 11.43 37.57 -7.00
C LYS A 113 12.51 38.63 -7.18
N GLU A 114 12.28 39.86 -6.69
CA GLU A 114 13.27 40.94 -6.75
C GLU A 114 14.49 40.58 -5.88
N PHE A 115 14.30 40.04 -4.68
CA PHE A 115 15.37 39.57 -3.82
C PHE A 115 16.21 38.48 -4.52
N VAL A 116 15.55 37.46 -5.08
CA VAL A 116 16.24 36.39 -5.84
C VAL A 116 16.99 36.95 -7.04
N SER A 117 16.36 37.85 -7.80
CA SER A 117 17.02 38.49 -8.96
C SER A 117 18.25 39.28 -8.59
N ASN A 118 18.18 40.03 -7.50
CA ASN A 118 19.29 40.89 -7.04
C ASN A 118 20.42 40.12 -6.34
N ASN A 119 20.12 38.93 -5.79
CA ASN A 119 21.07 38.13 -5.02
C ASN A 119 21.33 36.74 -5.64
N GLN A 120 21.18 36.61 -6.94
CA GLN A 120 21.21 35.34 -7.66
C GLN A 120 22.47 34.50 -7.41
N SER A 121 23.66 35.16 -7.40
CA SER A 121 24.94 34.48 -7.15
C SER A 121 25.07 33.98 -5.68
N GLU A 122 24.60 34.79 -4.72
CA GLU A 122 24.66 34.43 -3.31
C GLU A 122 23.68 33.31 -2.96
N ILE A 123 22.45 33.38 -3.50
CA ILE A 123 21.44 32.31 -3.36
C ILE A 123 21.94 31.03 -4.00
N ALA A 124 22.54 31.09 -5.21
CA ALA A 124 23.12 29.93 -5.85
C ALA A 124 24.21 29.28 -5.00
N ARG A 125 25.09 30.08 -4.38
CA ARG A 125 26.12 29.60 -3.48
C ARG A 125 25.49 28.93 -2.24
N MET A 126 24.50 29.58 -1.60
CA MET A 126 23.80 29.02 -0.44
C MET A 126 23.12 27.69 -0.78
N LEU A 127 22.48 27.59 -1.95
CA LEU A 127 21.85 26.35 -2.41
C LEU A 127 22.89 25.25 -2.66
N GLN A 128 24.05 25.60 -3.25
CA GLN A 128 25.14 24.64 -3.45
C GLN A 128 25.72 24.16 -2.11
N ASP A 129 25.93 25.07 -1.14
CA ASP A 129 26.42 24.71 0.18
C ASP A 129 25.41 23.84 0.94
N ALA A 130 24.11 24.18 0.85
CA ALA A 130 23.03 23.36 1.42
C ALA A 130 22.95 21.96 0.77
N GLN A 131 23.10 21.89 -0.55
CA GLN A 131 23.12 20.62 -1.27
C GLN A 131 24.33 19.77 -0.86
N ARG A 132 25.51 20.36 -0.79
CA ARG A 132 26.74 19.68 -0.35
C ARG A 132 26.57 19.13 1.07
N LEU A 133 26.05 19.92 2.00
CA LEU A 133 25.79 19.50 3.37
C LEU A 133 24.76 18.34 3.41
N HIS A 134 23.71 18.43 2.62
CA HIS A 134 22.72 17.37 2.48
C HIS A 134 23.34 16.06 1.96
N ASP A 135 24.21 16.17 0.94
CA ASP A 135 24.88 15.00 0.34
C ASP A 135 25.86 14.37 1.34
N GLU A 136 26.62 15.18 2.08
CA GLU A 136 27.49 14.72 3.16
C GLU A 136 26.72 14.01 4.27
N GLN A 137 25.57 14.55 4.72
CA GLN A 137 24.73 13.93 5.74
C GLN A 137 24.08 12.65 5.21
N THR A 138 23.65 12.66 3.95
CA THR A 138 23.10 11.47 3.30
C THR A 138 24.13 10.36 3.21
N ALA A 139 25.39 10.68 2.88
CA ALA A 139 26.48 9.71 2.76
C ALA A 139 26.85 9.01 4.07
N LYS A 140 26.68 9.67 5.23
CA LYS A 140 26.94 9.09 6.53
C LYS A 140 26.06 7.86 6.78
N SER A 141 26.65 6.79 7.25
CA SER A 141 25.96 5.54 7.52
C SER A 141 25.90 5.21 9.01
N LEU A 142 26.99 5.45 9.74
CA LEU A 142 27.14 5.03 11.13
C LEU A 142 26.34 5.91 12.10
N ARG A 143 25.85 5.30 13.16
CA ARG A 143 25.19 6.00 14.28
C ARG A 143 26.09 7.04 14.92
N SER A 144 27.40 6.79 15.03
CA SER A 144 28.39 7.72 15.55
C SER A 144 28.61 8.95 14.68
N GLU A 145 28.31 8.86 13.38
CA GLU A 145 28.51 9.94 12.41
C GLU A 145 27.27 10.81 12.20
N HIS A 146 26.08 10.25 12.47
CA HIS A 146 24.79 10.92 12.25
C HIS A 146 23.79 10.55 13.35
N GLY A 147 24.10 10.93 14.60
CA GLY A 147 23.30 10.59 15.79
C GLY A 147 21.84 11.00 15.68
N ASP A 148 21.56 12.20 15.16
CA ASP A 148 20.21 12.76 15.02
C ASP A 148 19.29 11.89 14.15
N TRP A 149 19.83 11.26 13.11
CA TRP A 149 19.06 10.34 12.28
C TRP A 149 18.56 9.13 13.07
N PHE A 150 19.33 8.66 14.06
CA PHE A 150 19.02 7.51 14.89
C PHE A 150 18.24 7.85 16.18
N GLU A 151 17.89 9.11 16.38
CA GLU A 151 17.14 9.51 17.56
C GLU A 151 15.83 8.75 17.70
N GLY A 152 15.58 8.14 18.86
CA GLY A 152 14.40 7.32 19.13
C GLY A 152 14.45 5.90 18.53
N ILE A 153 15.55 5.50 17.89
CA ILE A 153 15.78 4.12 17.42
C ILE A 153 16.64 3.36 18.41
N ASP A 154 16.14 2.22 18.90
CA ASP A 154 16.89 1.34 19.79
C ASP A 154 18.23 0.90 19.14
N GLU A 155 19.31 0.96 19.91
CA GLU A 155 20.66 0.54 19.43
C GLU A 155 20.72 -0.92 19.02
N LYS A 156 19.90 -1.78 19.62
CA LYS A 156 19.79 -3.20 19.26
C LYS A 156 19.25 -3.44 17.86
N LEU A 157 18.57 -2.44 17.27
CA LEU A 157 17.99 -2.56 15.93
C LEU A 157 19.03 -2.42 14.83
N GLY A 158 20.13 -1.69 15.05
CA GLY A 158 21.21 -1.56 14.09
C GLY A 158 22.16 -0.40 14.41
N ARG A 159 23.37 -0.52 13.89
CA ARG A 159 24.45 0.48 14.02
C ARG A 159 24.56 1.36 12.79
N THR A 160 24.04 0.92 11.65
CA THR A 160 24.06 1.64 10.37
C THR A 160 22.65 1.97 9.89
N LYS A 161 22.53 2.97 9.04
CA LYS A 161 21.25 3.33 8.40
C LYS A 161 20.75 2.16 7.55
N GLU A 162 21.65 1.46 6.87
CA GLU A 162 21.35 0.31 6.02
C GLU A 162 20.71 -0.82 6.84
N GLU A 163 21.27 -1.18 8.01
CA GLU A 163 20.70 -2.20 8.89
C GLU A 163 19.28 -1.83 9.35
N ILE A 164 19.03 -0.57 9.67
CA ILE A 164 17.69 -0.11 10.03
C ILE A 164 16.72 -0.20 8.84
N MET A 165 17.16 0.21 7.67
CA MET A 165 16.33 0.17 6.46
C MET A 165 16.07 -1.28 6.00
N GLN A 166 17.05 -2.18 6.11
CA GLN A 166 16.88 -3.62 5.89
C GLN A 166 15.78 -4.18 6.81
N ARG A 167 15.83 -3.87 8.11
CA ARG A 167 14.77 -4.29 9.06
C ARG A 167 13.41 -3.77 8.67
N ARG A 168 13.30 -2.51 8.24
CA ARG A 168 12.04 -1.94 7.74
C ARG A 168 11.51 -2.69 6.52
N GLY A 169 12.38 -3.10 5.60
CA GLY A 169 12.02 -3.98 4.49
C GLY A 169 11.46 -5.31 4.97
N GLN A 170 12.21 -5.98 5.87
CA GLN A 170 11.77 -7.24 6.48
C GLN A 170 10.41 -7.12 7.17
N ASP A 171 10.19 -6.06 7.95
CA ASP A 171 8.95 -5.88 8.71
C ASP A 171 7.74 -5.68 7.80
N ARG A 172 7.91 -5.00 6.66
CA ARG A 172 6.85 -4.89 5.64
C ARG A 172 6.45 -6.27 5.11
N ILE A 173 7.41 -7.08 4.73
CA ILE A 173 7.17 -8.44 4.18
C ILE A 173 6.63 -9.38 5.28
N ARG A 174 7.15 -9.31 6.51
CA ARG A 174 6.58 -10.05 7.66
C ARG A 174 5.12 -9.69 7.89
N GLY A 175 4.77 -8.40 7.79
CA GLY A 175 3.39 -7.95 7.91
C GLY A 175 2.45 -8.64 6.92
N TYR A 176 2.87 -8.82 5.67
CA TYR A 176 2.09 -9.57 4.68
C TYR A 176 1.96 -11.05 5.01
N PHE A 177 3.02 -11.67 5.52
CA PHE A 177 2.97 -13.06 5.96
C PHE A 177 1.98 -13.26 7.11
N TYR A 178 2.04 -12.40 8.13
CA TYR A 178 1.10 -12.48 9.25
C TYR A 178 -0.35 -12.21 8.83
N LYS A 179 -0.57 -11.24 7.94
CA LYS A 179 -1.89 -10.97 7.36
C LYS A 179 -2.41 -12.20 6.61
N THR A 180 -1.60 -12.77 5.73
CA THR A 180 -1.93 -13.97 4.96
C THR A 180 -2.28 -15.15 5.88
N LYS A 181 -1.45 -15.41 6.88
CA LYS A 181 -1.69 -16.46 7.88
C LYS A 181 -2.99 -16.24 8.64
N ASP A 182 -3.21 -15.04 9.15
CA ASP A 182 -4.38 -14.67 9.92
C ASP A 182 -5.69 -14.85 9.11
N GLU A 183 -5.71 -14.39 7.88
CA GLU A 183 -6.87 -14.52 6.99
C GLU A 183 -7.15 -15.97 6.60
N LEU A 184 -6.15 -16.75 6.24
CA LEU A 184 -6.31 -18.16 5.88
C LEU A 184 -6.73 -19.03 7.07
N THR A 185 -6.21 -18.79 8.29
CA THR A 185 -6.59 -19.56 9.47
C THR A 185 -7.99 -19.18 10.00
N LYS A 186 -8.50 -18.02 9.61
CA LYS A 186 -9.88 -17.60 9.93
C LYS A 186 -10.93 -18.13 8.95
N CYS A 187 -10.54 -18.59 7.78
CA CYS A 187 -11.50 -19.06 6.77
C CYS A 187 -12.27 -20.30 7.24
N ALA A 188 -13.52 -20.43 6.78
CA ALA A 188 -14.43 -21.48 7.24
C ALA A 188 -13.92 -22.88 6.91
N ILE A 189 -13.30 -23.07 5.74
CA ILE A 189 -12.79 -24.37 5.29
C ILE A 189 -11.63 -24.86 6.16
N TYR A 190 -10.72 -23.97 6.57
CA TYR A 190 -9.61 -24.28 7.47
C TYR A 190 -10.12 -24.81 8.82
N ARG A 191 -11.20 -24.21 9.36
CA ARG A 191 -11.75 -24.57 10.67
C ARG A 191 -12.58 -25.84 10.65
N LYS A 192 -13.20 -26.17 9.51
CA LYS A 192 -14.19 -27.26 9.40
C LYS A 192 -13.64 -28.54 8.76
N ASN A 193 -12.52 -28.48 8.06
CA ASN A 193 -11.97 -29.60 7.30
C ASN A 193 -10.51 -29.86 7.66
N ALA A 194 -10.19 -31.04 8.17
CA ALA A 194 -8.85 -31.42 8.59
C ALA A 194 -7.84 -31.45 7.44
N MET A 195 -8.25 -31.92 6.25
CA MET A 195 -7.37 -31.95 5.07
C MET A 195 -7.06 -30.54 4.56
N ALA A 196 -8.07 -29.64 4.60
CA ALA A 196 -7.85 -28.23 4.24
C ALA A 196 -6.87 -27.56 5.21
N LYS A 197 -7.04 -27.84 6.49
CA LYS A 197 -6.15 -27.33 7.53
C LYS A 197 -4.72 -27.80 7.29
N GLU A 198 -4.51 -29.09 7.07
CA GLU A 198 -3.17 -29.65 6.80
C GLU A 198 -2.54 -29.01 5.59
N LEU A 199 -3.26 -28.90 4.46
CA LEU A 199 -2.76 -28.31 3.22
C LEU A 199 -2.39 -26.83 3.38
N ILE A 200 -3.20 -26.06 4.10
CA ILE A 200 -2.91 -24.64 4.38
C ILE A 200 -1.73 -24.50 5.35
N ASP A 201 -1.65 -25.30 6.40
CA ASP A 201 -0.56 -25.25 7.37
C ASP A 201 0.79 -25.61 6.70
N GLU A 202 0.81 -26.62 5.83
CA GLU A 202 1.99 -26.98 5.03
C GLU A 202 2.41 -25.84 4.10
N MET A 203 1.48 -25.20 3.43
CA MET A 203 1.76 -24.05 2.55
C MET A 203 2.31 -22.86 3.35
N LEU A 204 1.71 -22.53 4.50
CA LEU A 204 2.19 -21.44 5.36
C LEU A 204 3.59 -21.72 5.92
N GLU A 205 3.88 -22.97 6.26
CA GLU A 205 5.24 -23.33 6.70
C GLU A 205 6.25 -23.22 5.56
N LEU A 206 5.89 -23.60 4.34
CA LEU A 206 6.70 -23.37 3.15
C LEU A 206 6.97 -21.88 2.93
N PHE A 207 5.96 -21.03 3.01
CA PHE A 207 6.12 -19.57 2.90
C PHE A 207 7.10 -19.06 3.97
N ARG A 208 6.95 -19.51 5.21
CA ARG A 208 7.84 -19.11 6.30
C ARG A 208 9.30 -19.48 6.02
N GLN A 209 9.56 -20.71 5.57
CA GLN A 209 10.90 -21.17 5.24
C GLN A 209 11.52 -20.43 4.06
N LEU A 210 10.70 -20.17 3.01
CA LEU A 210 11.13 -19.37 1.87
C LEU A 210 11.50 -17.94 2.30
N LEU A 211 10.67 -17.31 3.12
CA LEU A 211 10.92 -15.96 3.63
C LEU A 211 12.20 -15.89 4.46
N ILE A 212 12.44 -16.89 5.33
CA ILE A 212 13.70 -16.99 6.09
C ILE A 212 14.89 -17.14 5.13
N GLY A 213 14.78 -18.03 4.13
CA GLY A 213 15.85 -18.26 3.17
C GLY A 213 16.16 -17.06 2.27
N PHE A 214 15.21 -16.14 2.09
CA PHE A 214 15.42 -14.86 1.40
C PHE A 214 15.65 -13.69 2.37
N ASP A 215 15.83 -13.95 3.65
CA ASP A 215 15.98 -12.92 4.69
C ASP A 215 14.87 -11.87 4.65
N TYR A 216 13.63 -12.33 4.40
CA TYR A 216 12.44 -11.47 4.25
C TYR A 216 12.65 -10.31 3.26
N PHE A 217 13.48 -10.52 2.24
CA PHE A 217 13.83 -9.51 1.23
C PHE A 217 14.36 -8.19 1.83
N SER A 218 15.22 -8.28 2.86
CA SER A 218 15.82 -7.14 3.57
C SER A 218 16.43 -6.09 2.63
N PHE A 219 16.99 -6.53 1.51
CA PHE A 219 17.68 -5.72 0.53
C PHE A 219 16.80 -4.71 -0.22
N ILE A 220 15.46 -4.87 -0.19
CA ILE A 220 14.57 -3.98 -0.98
C ILE A 220 14.68 -2.50 -0.60
N PHE A 221 15.07 -2.22 0.64
CA PHE A 221 15.27 -0.86 1.13
C PHE A 221 16.74 -0.52 1.40
N ASP A 222 17.66 -1.38 1.01
CA ASP A 222 19.09 -1.20 1.24
C ASP A 222 19.79 -0.55 0.04
N ARG A 223 20.26 0.69 0.20
CA ARG A 223 20.97 1.44 -0.84
C ARG A 223 22.33 0.86 -1.23
N SER A 224 22.91 -0.01 -0.40
CA SER A 224 24.17 -0.71 -0.71
C SER A 224 23.98 -1.89 -1.66
N HIS A 225 22.71 -2.31 -1.87
CA HIS A 225 22.37 -3.42 -2.76
C HIS A 225 22.29 -2.97 -4.23
N PRO A 226 22.49 -3.87 -5.21
CA PRO A 226 22.29 -3.53 -6.63
C PRO A 226 20.92 -2.90 -6.89
N GLN A 227 20.90 -1.85 -7.69
CA GLN A 227 19.72 -1.03 -7.94
C GLN A 227 18.90 -1.57 -9.10
N ARG A 228 17.60 -1.29 -9.07
CA ARG A 228 16.74 -1.43 -10.24
C ARG A 228 17.10 -0.34 -11.25
N LEU A 229 17.73 -0.72 -12.35
CA LEU A 229 17.92 0.22 -13.47
C LEU A 229 16.55 0.60 -14.06
N PRO A 230 16.31 1.88 -14.37
CA PRO A 230 15.14 2.25 -15.16
C PRO A 230 15.18 1.50 -16.49
N ASP A 231 14.01 1.18 -17.06
CA ASP A 231 13.82 0.47 -18.34
C ASP A 231 14.44 1.23 -19.53
N THR A 232 15.74 1.38 -19.53
CA THR A 232 16.52 1.73 -20.72
C THR A 232 17.12 0.44 -21.22
N ASN A 233 16.95 0.14 -22.50
CA ASN A 233 17.53 -1.00 -23.21
C ASN A 233 18.93 -1.34 -22.68
N VAL A 234 19.02 -2.21 -21.68
CA VAL A 234 20.29 -2.65 -21.14
C VAL A 234 20.64 -3.94 -21.89
N PRO A 235 21.73 -3.95 -22.65
CA PRO A 235 22.29 -5.19 -23.13
C PRO A 235 22.63 -6.06 -21.90
N ASN A 236 22.25 -7.34 -21.98
CA ASN A 236 22.48 -8.38 -21.00
C ASN A 236 23.64 -8.07 -20.05
N LEU A 237 23.34 -7.74 -18.79
CA LEU A 237 24.34 -7.82 -17.74
C LEU A 237 24.73 -9.28 -17.66
N VAL A 238 25.87 -9.62 -18.23
CA VAL A 238 26.51 -10.91 -18.11
C VAL A 238 26.71 -11.13 -16.62
N LEU A 239 25.79 -11.90 -16.01
CA LEU A 239 26.09 -12.55 -14.76
C LEU A 239 27.34 -13.39 -15.04
N HIS A 240 28.45 -13.04 -14.40
CA HIS A 240 29.60 -13.93 -14.38
C HIS A 240 29.04 -15.31 -14.02
N ASN A 241 29.04 -16.21 -14.98
CA ASN A 241 28.94 -17.63 -14.76
C ASN A 241 30.15 -17.99 -13.90
N GLU A 242 29.98 -17.91 -12.60
CA GLU A 242 30.75 -18.78 -11.74
C GLU A 242 30.23 -20.18 -12.05
N GLU A 243 30.94 -20.88 -12.92
CA GLU A 243 30.89 -22.32 -13.05
C GLU A 243 31.04 -22.84 -11.62
N ILE A 244 29.96 -23.36 -11.07
CA ILE A 244 29.98 -24.06 -9.78
C ILE A 244 30.66 -25.37 -10.08
N THR A 245 32.00 -25.38 -9.94
CA THR A 245 32.79 -26.58 -9.84
C THR A 245 32.26 -27.39 -8.66
N HIS A 246 32.08 -28.67 -8.91
CA HIS A 246 31.52 -29.68 -8.00
C HIS A 246 32.48 -30.07 -6.84
N GLU A 247 33.07 -29.11 -6.16
CA GLU A 247 33.92 -29.44 -5.01
C GLU A 247 33.83 -28.29 -4.00
N GLN A 248 32.98 -28.47 -3.00
CA GLN A 248 33.13 -28.09 -1.59
C GLN A 248 31.77 -28.19 -0.90
N GLU A 249 31.42 -29.41 -0.52
CA GLU A 249 30.44 -29.70 0.53
C GLU A 249 31.20 -29.61 1.86
N ASP A 250 31.37 -28.42 2.39
CA ASP A 250 31.82 -28.27 3.77
C ASP A 250 30.68 -27.68 4.62
N GLU A 251 30.49 -28.32 5.74
CA GLU A 251 29.65 -28.07 6.88
C GLU A 251 29.23 -26.63 7.05
N VAL A 252 27.92 -26.34 6.77
CA VAL A 252 27.30 -25.09 7.14
C VAL A 252 25.97 -25.36 7.82
N ASP A 253 25.94 -24.95 9.04
CA ASP A 253 24.85 -24.69 9.98
C ASP A 253 23.45 -25.12 9.50
N ALA A 254 22.94 -26.20 10.07
CA ALA A 254 21.71 -26.90 9.69
C ALA A 254 20.42 -26.09 9.81
N GLN A 255 20.45 -24.85 10.30
CA GLN A 255 19.27 -24.00 10.53
C GLN A 255 18.94 -23.04 9.39
N ARG A 256 19.77 -22.91 8.35
CA ARG A 256 19.63 -21.88 7.29
C ARG A 256 19.50 -22.39 5.86
N ILE A 257 19.23 -23.65 5.61
CA ILE A 257 19.36 -24.18 4.24
C ILE A 257 18.00 -24.32 3.57
N MET A 258 17.62 -23.28 2.81
CA MET A 258 16.68 -23.49 1.69
C MET A 258 17.38 -24.39 0.67
N PRO A 259 16.80 -25.53 0.24
CA PRO A 259 17.42 -26.40 -0.74
C PRO A 259 17.81 -25.64 -2.00
N LYS A 260 19.04 -25.79 -2.49
CA LYS A 260 19.54 -25.14 -3.73
C LYS A 260 18.57 -25.33 -4.90
N ARG A 261 17.96 -26.52 -5.01
CA ARG A 261 16.94 -26.85 -6.03
C ARG A 261 15.68 -26.00 -5.93
N MET A 262 15.25 -25.63 -4.72
CA MET A 262 14.06 -24.79 -4.54
C MET A 262 14.36 -23.32 -4.87
N LYS A 263 15.55 -22.84 -4.52
CA LYS A 263 16.03 -21.53 -5.01
C LYS A 263 16.07 -21.50 -6.54
N LEU A 264 16.51 -22.59 -7.17
CA LEU A 264 16.55 -22.72 -8.61
C LEU A 264 15.14 -22.81 -9.23
N ALA A 265 14.18 -23.49 -8.60
CA ALA A 265 12.82 -23.59 -9.06
C ALA A 265 12.08 -22.26 -8.99
N ILE A 266 12.23 -21.52 -7.90
CA ILE A 266 11.75 -20.14 -7.78
C ILE A 266 12.43 -19.28 -8.85
N LYS A 267 13.72 -19.46 -9.02
CA LYS A 267 14.50 -18.83 -10.07
C LYS A 267 13.88 -19.07 -11.43
N LYS A 268 13.62 -20.29 -11.79
CA LYS A 268 13.07 -20.67 -13.08
C LYS A 268 11.64 -20.20 -13.29
N SER A 269 10.79 -20.27 -12.26
CA SER A 269 9.41 -19.72 -12.32
C SER A 269 9.39 -18.21 -12.53
N LEU A 270 10.37 -17.50 -11.98
CA LEU A 270 10.55 -16.06 -12.18
C LEU A 270 11.10 -15.74 -13.59
N GLU A 271 11.90 -16.63 -14.17
CA GLU A 271 12.44 -16.51 -15.54
C GLU A 271 11.37 -16.82 -16.62
N ASP A 272 10.51 -17.81 -16.39
CA ASP A 272 9.44 -18.21 -17.31
C ASP A 272 8.37 -17.11 -17.52
N ASP A 273 8.23 -16.17 -16.56
CA ASP A 273 7.38 -14.99 -16.70
C ASP A 273 8.06 -13.83 -17.49
N GLY A 274 9.18 -14.08 -18.15
CA GLY A 274 9.92 -13.09 -18.95
C GLY A 274 10.70 -12.06 -18.11
N ASN A 275 10.84 -12.30 -16.83
CA ASN A 275 11.51 -11.42 -15.88
C ASN A 275 12.75 -12.11 -15.28
N ALA A 276 13.93 -11.75 -15.76
CA ALA A 276 15.19 -12.25 -15.20
C ALA A 276 15.29 -11.97 -13.68
N ILE A 277 15.79 -12.95 -12.91
CA ILE A 277 15.95 -12.87 -11.43
C ILE A 277 16.71 -11.66 -10.96
N GLY A 278 17.60 -11.10 -11.76
CA GLY A 278 18.23 -9.81 -11.49
C GLY A 278 17.23 -8.69 -11.15
N LYS A 279 15.99 -8.74 -11.68
CA LYS A 279 14.92 -7.77 -11.37
C LYS A 279 14.37 -7.88 -9.93
N TYR A 280 14.52 -9.03 -9.27
CA TYR A 280 13.90 -9.28 -7.97
C TYR A 280 14.87 -9.18 -6.78
N ARG A 281 16.17 -9.15 -7.04
CA ARG A 281 17.22 -8.93 -6.04
C ARG A 281 17.81 -7.54 -6.17
N VAL A 282 16.98 -6.54 -6.27
CA VAL A 282 17.41 -5.15 -6.43
C VAL A 282 16.77 -4.30 -5.36
N ALA A 283 17.51 -3.31 -4.89
CA ALA A 283 16.96 -2.27 -4.04
C ALA A 283 15.94 -1.42 -4.84
N LEU A 284 14.93 -0.92 -4.14
CA LEU A 284 13.95 0.01 -4.69
C LEU A 284 14.43 1.47 -4.67
N CYS A 285 15.59 1.72 -4.06
CA CYS A 285 16.25 3.03 -4.05
C CYS A 285 17.49 3.03 -4.94
N ASN A 286 17.99 4.23 -5.24
CA ASN A 286 19.30 4.41 -5.85
C ASN A 286 20.44 4.33 -4.81
N SER A 287 21.70 4.52 -5.24
CA SER A 287 22.89 4.41 -4.37
C SER A 287 22.98 5.46 -3.28
N ILE A 288 22.28 6.59 -3.42
CA ILE A 288 22.17 7.61 -2.36
C ILE A 288 20.98 7.38 -1.43
N GLY A 289 20.15 6.35 -1.68
CA GLY A 289 19.00 6.02 -0.85
C GLY A 289 17.69 6.72 -1.25
N GLU A 290 17.61 7.28 -2.46
CA GLU A 290 16.39 7.90 -2.96
C GLU A 290 15.42 6.86 -3.52
N PHE A 291 14.18 6.90 -3.06
CA PHE A 291 13.06 6.09 -3.53
C PHE A 291 12.13 6.90 -4.41
N ARG A 292 11.62 6.27 -5.46
CA ARG A 292 10.63 6.85 -6.37
C ARG A 292 9.33 6.05 -6.34
N CYS A 293 8.22 6.77 -6.35
CA CYS A 293 6.91 6.16 -6.46
C CYS A 293 6.74 5.48 -7.82
N MET A 294 6.25 4.24 -7.78
CA MET A 294 6.03 3.43 -8.98
C MET A 294 4.65 3.62 -9.63
N GLY A 295 3.85 4.57 -9.11
CA GLY A 295 2.51 4.84 -9.62
C GLY A 295 1.45 3.84 -9.17
N LEU A 296 0.23 3.99 -9.68
CA LEU A 296 -0.91 3.10 -9.42
C LEU A 296 -0.59 1.65 -9.83
N TRP A 297 -1.35 0.71 -9.30
CA TRP A 297 -1.16 -0.73 -9.54
C TRP A 297 -1.11 -1.10 -11.04
N ASN A 298 -1.91 -0.44 -11.88
CA ASN A 298 -2.03 -0.67 -13.33
C ASN A 298 -1.15 0.25 -14.19
N GLU A 299 -0.40 1.18 -13.59
CA GLU A 299 0.46 2.13 -14.32
C GLU A 299 1.93 1.72 -14.29
N LYS A 300 2.66 2.06 -15.34
CA LYS A 300 4.10 1.81 -15.40
C LYS A 300 4.92 2.82 -14.60
N HIS A 301 4.42 4.04 -14.46
CA HIS A 301 5.10 5.16 -13.81
C HIS A 301 4.12 6.00 -12.99
N CYS A 302 4.63 6.70 -11.99
CA CYS A 302 3.85 7.66 -11.22
C CYS A 302 3.45 8.87 -12.08
N ARG A 303 2.17 9.21 -12.10
CA ARG A 303 1.63 10.38 -12.84
C ARG A 303 2.21 11.70 -12.36
N TYR A 304 2.52 11.79 -11.07
CA TYR A 304 2.96 13.04 -10.45
C TYR A 304 4.46 13.32 -10.63
N GLY A 305 5.27 12.32 -10.97
CA GLY A 305 6.71 12.46 -11.22
C GLY A 305 7.55 12.96 -10.02
N ALA A 306 6.93 13.75 -9.13
CA ALA A 306 7.56 14.41 -7.98
C ALA A 306 7.51 13.59 -6.68
N HIS A 307 6.87 12.42 -6.67
CA HIS A 307 6.85 11.57 -5.48
C HIS A 307 8.18 10.84 -5.33
N VAL A 308 9.10 11.53 -4.67
CA VAL A 308 10.47 11.07 -4.38
C VAL A 308 10.73 11.29 -2.90
N ILE A 309 11.46 10.38 -2.25
CA ILE A 309 11.88 10.52 -0.86
C ILE A 309 13.22 9.84 -0.64
N ASN A 310 14.08 10.46 0.19
CA ASN A 310 15.31 9.86 0.63
C ASN A 310 15.31 9.67 2.16
N PRO A 311 14.89 8.50 2.68
CA PRO A 311 14.88 8.23 4.11
C PRO A 311 16.27 8.19 4.74
N TYR A 312 17.34 8.09 3.95
CA TYR A 312 18.71 8.12 4.44
C TYR A 312 19.22 9.55 4.72
N ALA A 313 18.58 10.57 4.16
CA ALA A 313 19.01 11.95 4.29
C ALA A 313 18.76 12.52 5.68
N SER A 314 17.56 12.30 6.24
CA SER A 314 17.21 12.80 7.56
C SER A 314 16.23 11.88 8.29
N ARG A 315 16.10 12.12 9.60
CA ARG A 315 15.13 11.43 10.46
C ARG A 315 13.68 11.71 10.02
N GLU A 316 13.38 12.93 9.63
CA GLU A 316 12.06 13.36 9.17
C GLU A 316 11.67 12.58 7.90
N ASN A 317 12.57 12.48 6.95
CA ASN A 317 12.36 11.69 5.73
C ASN A 317 12.16 10.20 6.05
N MET A 318 12.90 9.65 7.00
CA MET A 318 12.72 8.27 7.46
C MET A 318 11.34 8.07 8.11
N ILE A 319 10.82 9.06 8.85
CA ILE A 319 9.47 9.04 9.42
C ILE A 319 8.43 9.16 8.29
N LEU A 320 8.59 10.10 7.38
CA LEU A 320 7.70 10.29 6.23
C LEU A 320 7.68 9.07 5.31
N PHE A 321 8.76 8.32 5.22
CA PHE A 321 8.79 7.06 4.45
C PHE A 321 7.79 6.01 4.97
N GLN A 322 7.28 6.16 6.19
CA GLN A 322 6.26 5.24 6.74
C GLN A 322 4.92 5.33 6.01
N VAL A 323 4.60 6.48 5.39
CA VAL A 323 3.37 6.63 4.59
C VAL A 323 3.49 6.08 3.17
N TRP A 324 4.68 5.59 2.79
CA TRP A 324 4.88 4.86 1.56
C TRP A 324 4.53 3.39 1.75
N ASN A 325 3.83 2.81 0.79
CA ASN A 325 3.35 1.43 0.87
C ASN A 325 4.01 0.55 -0.19
N LEU A 326 4.25 -0.70 0.15
CA LEU A 326 4.45 -1.75 -0.84
C LEU A 326 3.07 -2.26 -1.23
N ASP A 327 2.55 -1.82 -2.36
CA ASP A 327 1.20 -2.12 -2.81
C ASP A 327 1.19 -3.35 -3.73
N HIS A 328 0.16 -4.19 -3.58
CA HIS A 328 -0.01 -5.39 -4.38
C HIS A 328 -0.80 -5.08 -5.65
N GLN A 329 -0.24 -5.40 -6.81
CA GLN A 329 -0.95 -5.29 -8.09
C GLN A 329 -2.09 -6.30 -8.16
N VAL A 330 -1.82 -7.59 -7.86
CA VAL A 330 -2.83 -8.61 -7.59
C VAL A 330 -3.13 -8.58 -6.10
N GLU A 331 -4.33 -8.17 -5.71
CA GLU A 331 -4.69 -7.89 -4.32
C GLU A 331 -4.68 -9.14 -3.43
N ILE A 332 -4.10 -9.03 -2.23
CA ILE A 332 -4.07 -10.14 -1.27
C ILE A 332 -5.49 -10.59 -0.93
N SER A 333 -6.27 -9.74 -0.27
CA SER A 333 -7.52 -10.14 0.39
C SER A 333 -8.68 -10.35 -0.58
N ARG A 334 -8.68 -9.68 -1.73
CA ARG A 334 -9.77 -9.79 -2.72
C ARG A 334 -9.52 -10.80 -3.82
N THR A 335 -8.25 -11.16 -4.06
CA THR A 335 -7.88 -11.97 -5.22
C THR A 335 -7.01 -13.18 -4.84
N VAL A 336 -5.84 -12.98 -4.25
CA VAL A 336 -4.89 -14.07 -3.99
C VAL A 336 -5.43 -15.05 -2.93
N LEU A 337 -5.88 -14.56 -1.78
CA LEU A 337 -6.39 -15.43 -0.72
C LEU A 337 -7.68 -16.16 -1.09
N PRO A 338 -8.68 -15.53 -1.73
CA PRO A 338 -9.82 -16.25 -2.28
C PRO A 338 -9.43 -17.35 -3.27
N SER A 339 -8.47 -17.09 -4.18
CA SER A 339 -7.95 -18.09 -5.10
C SER A 339 -7.30 -19.28 -4.39
N ILE A 340 -6.52 -19.04 -3.33
CA ILE A 340 -5.96 -20.12 -2.49
C ILE A 340 -7.09 -20.96 -1.90
N VAL A 341 -8.07 -20.33 -1.26
CA VAL A 341 -9.19 -21.03 -0.60
C VAL A 341 -10.00 -21.83 -1.60
N GLU A 342 -10.33 -21.26 -2.75
CA GLU A 342 -11.06 -21.96 -3.82
C GLU A 342 -10.28 -23.19 -4.32
N ASN A 343 -8.99 -23.04 -4.61
CA ASN A 343 -8.17 -24.15 -5.07
C ASN A 343 -7.98 -25.21 -3.98
N VAL A 344 -7.91 -24.85 -2.70
CA VAL A 344 -7.93 -25.82 -1.58
C VAL A 344 -9.22 -26.63 -1.60
N VAL A 345 -10.38 -25.98 -1.73
CA VAL A 345 -11.69 -26.65 -1.80
C VAL A 345 -11.72 -27.64 -2.97
N ARG A 346 -11.28 -27.22 -4.16
CA ARG A 346 -11.26 -28.05 -5.36
C ARG A 346 -10.34 -29.26 -5.24
N VAL A 347 -9.18 -29.12 -4.59
CA VAL A 347 -8.25 -30.25 -4.34
C VAL A 347 -8.86 -31.29 -3.40
N ILE A 348 -9.57 -30.81 -2.35
CA ILE A 348 -10.14 -31.69 -1.30
C ILE A 348 -11.41 -32.37 -1.77
N ALA A 349 -12.28 -31.67 -2.51
CA ALA A 349 -13.59 -32.17 -2.92
C ALA A 349 -13.50 -33.44 -3.79
N ASN A 350 -12.33 -33.75 -4.32
CA ASN A 350 -12.11 -34.94 -5.14
C ASN A 350 -12.96 -34.99 -6.43
N GLU A 351 -13.47 -33.84 -6.84
CA GLU A 351 -14.37 -33.66 -7.98
C GLU A 351 -13.61 -33.45 -9.30
N ALA A 352 -14.35 -33.47 -10.41
CA ALA A 352 -13.80 -33.23 -11.75
C ALA A 352 -13.08 -31.89 -11.90
N ASP A 353 -13.39 -30.91 -11.04
CA ASP A 353 -12.82 -29.56 -11.09
C ASP A 353 -11.43 -29.45 -10.44
N GLY A 354 -11.00 -30.44 -9.65
CA GLY A 354 -9.68 -30.50 -9.02
C GLY A 354 -8.55 -30.93 -9.95
N ILE A 355 -8.54 -30.44 -11.20
CA ILE A 355 -7.62 -30.87 -12.26
C ILE A 355 -6.50 -29.85 -12.46
N CYS A 356 -5.25 -30.33 -12.58
CA CYS A 356 -4.14 -29.53 -13.05
C CYS A 356 -4.35 -29.10 -14.51
N GLU A 357 -4.40 -27.80 -14.74
CA GLU A 357 -4.68 -27.21 -16.05
C GLU A 357 -3.63 -27.57 -17.11
N ILE A 358 -2.37 -27.73 -16.71
CA ILE A 358 -1.27 -28.05 -17.62
C ILE A 358 -1.32 -29.51 -18.10
N HIS A 359 -1.47 -30.46 -17.17
CA HIS A 359 -1.33 -31.88 -17.45
C HIS A 359 -2.68 -32.60 -17.56
N LYS A 360 -3.81 -31.90 -17.39
CA LYS A 360 -5.17 -32.44 -17.41
C LYS A 360 -5.34 -33.71 -16.56
N ARG A 361 -4.69 -33.67 -15.37
CA ARG A 361 -4.69 -34.75 -14.39
C ARG A 361 -5.19 -34.23 -13.07
N ARG A 362 -5.62 -35.13 -12.22
CA ARG A 362 -6.02 -34.82 -10.84
C ARG A 362 -4.91 -34.03 -10.13
N GLY A 363 -5.26 -32.91 -9.56
CA GLY A 363 -4.39 -32.10 -8.73
C GLY A 363 -4.16 -32.75 -7.37
N LYS A 364 -2.98 -32.54 -6.83
CA LYS A 364 -2.57 -33.07 -5.52
C LYS A 364 -2.12 -31.97 -4.57
N ASN A 365 -1.83 -30.79 -5.09
CA ASN A 365 -1.34 -29.66 -4.31
C ASN A 365 -1.60 -28.33 -5.03
N LEU A 366 -1.23 -27.24 -4.41
CA LEU A 366 -1.31 -25.88 -4.95
C LEU A 366 0.04 -25.43 -5.52
N SER A 367 0.02 -24.48 -6.44
CA SER A 367 1.24 -23.79 -6.95
C SER A 367 1.77 -22.82 -5.91
N VAL A 368 2.42 -23.34 -4.87
CA VAL A 368 2.90 -22.58 -3.72
C VAL A 368 3.89 -21.49 -4.12
N ILE A 369 4.75 -21.78 -5.13
CA ILE A 369 5.73 -20.80 -5.61
C ILE A 369 5.04 -19.61 -6.28
N THR A 370 3.99 -19.86 -7.08
CA THR A 370 3.21 -18.78 -7.70
C THR A 370 2.59 -17.88 -6.63
N TYR A 371 1.92 -18.47 -5.64
CA TYR A 371 1.34 -17.71 -4.53
C TYR A 371 2.41 -16.97 -3.71
N PHE A 372 3.57 -17.58 -3.50
CA PHE A 372 4.69 -16.92 -2.83
C PHE A 372 5.15 -15.66 -3.57
N ILE A 373 5.25 -15.74 -4.91
CA ILE A 373 5.62 -14.60 -5.75
C ILE A 373 4.57 -13.50 -5.64
N GLU A 374 3.29 -13.83 -5.73
CA GLU A 374 2.19 -12.88 -5.66
C GLU A 374 2.06 -12.21 -4.28
N LEU A 375 2.39 -12.92 -3.20
CA LEU A 375 2.23 -12.41 -1.84
C LEU A 375 3.42 -11.59 -1.35
N PHE A 376 4.66 -11.94 -1.75
CA PHE A 376 5.85 -11.48 -1.01
C PHE A 376 6.95 -10.89 -1.88
N THR A 377 6.84 -10.87 -3.21
CA THR A 377 7.94 -10.44 -4.06
C THR A 377 7.63 -9.18 -4.86
N LEU A 378 8.70 -8.52 -5.34
CA LEU A 378 8.60 -7.38 -6.24
C LEU A 378 7.97 -7.72 -7.61
N GLY A 379 7.70 -9.00 -7.88
CA GLY A 379 6.90 -9.42 -9.04
C GLY A 379 5.46 -8.92 -8.98
N ASN A 380 4.94 -8.75 -7.77
CA ASN A 380 3.58 -8.24 -7.53
C ASN A 380 3.54 -6.97 -6.66
N LEU A 381 4.68 -6.55 -6.08
CA LEU A 381 4.75 -5.41 -5.18
C LEU A 381 5.29 -4.16 -5.88
N LYS A 382 4.65 -3.03 -5.65
CA LYS A 382 5.08 -1.70 -6.06
C LYS A 382 5.26 -0.79 -4.86
N LEU A 383 6.36 -0.04 -4.81
CA LEU A 383 6.51 1.00 -3.81
C LEU A 383 5.76 2.26 -4.27
N VAL A 384 4.76 2.66 -3.51
CA VAL A 384 3.89 3.78 -3.87
C VAL A 384 3.77 4.78 -2.72
N HIS A 385 3.71 6.06 -3.07
CA HIS A 385 3.32 7.11 -2.15
C HIS A 385 1.84 6.94 -1.79
N ILE A 386 1.41 7.34 -0.59
CA ILE A 386 0.04 7.15 -0.11
C ILE A 386 -1.03 7.70 -1.07
N VAL A 387 -0.75 8.80 -1.77
CA VAL A 387 -1.65 9.39 -2.78
C VAL A 387 -1.82 8.49 -4.01
N CYS A 388 -0.83 7.64 -4.30
CA CYS A 388 -0.86 6.67 -5.39
C CYS A 388 -1.28 5.26 -4.95
N HIS A 389 -1.59 5.08 -3.65
CA HIS A 389 -2.13 3.83 -3.13
C HIS A 389 -3.63 3.79 -3.35
N ASP A 390 -4.05 3.17 -4.44
CA ASP A 390 -5.45 3.00 -4.78
C ASP A 390 -6.10 1.91 -3.89
N LYS A 391 -7.30 2.21 -3.39
CA LYS A 391 -8.12 1.27 -2.62
C LYS A 391 -9.27 0.68 -3.42
N SER A 392 -9.39 1.04 -4.71
CA SER A 392 -10.37 0.46 -5.62
C SER A 392 -10.07 -1.02 -5.88
N ILE A 393 -11.00 -1.71 -6.52
CA ILE A 393 -10.80 -3.11 -6.91
C ILE A 393 -9.85 -3.16 -8.11
N HIS A 394 -8.81 -4.00 -8.02
CA HIS A 394 -7.89 -4.22 -9.11
C HIS A 394 -8.43 -5.31 -10.05
N ASP A 395 -8.34 -5.10 -11.37
CA ASP A 395 -8.83 -6.04 -12.39
C ASP A 395 -7.92 -7.25 -12.59
N MET A 396 -6.85 -7.36 -11.79
CA MET A 396 -5.89 -8.44 -11.91
C MET A 396 -6.36 -9.70 -11.19
N ILE A 397 -6.15 -10.83 -11.83
CA ILE A 397 -6.47 -12.16 -11.29
C ILE A 397 -5.20 -12.88 -10.85
N SER A 398 -5.32 -13.73 -9.82
CA SER A 398 -4.22 -14.60 -9.39
C SER A 398 -3.90 -15.65 -10.46
N LYS A 399 -2.61 -15.90 -10.68
CA LYS A 399 -2.09 -16.99 -11.52
C LYS A 399 -1.96 -18.32 -10.75
N GLY A 400 -2.35 -18.29 -9.47
CA GLY A 400 -2.32 -19.47 -8.61
C GLY A 400 -3.22 -20.59 -9.15
N ARG A 401 -2.74 -21.80 -9.14
CA ARG A 401 -3.42 -22.97 -9.74
C ARG A 401 -3.19 -24.24 -8.95
N ILE A 402 -3.94 -25.26 -9.31
CA ILE A 402 -3.77 -26.62 -8.84
C ILE A 402 -2.65 -27.31 -9.64
N ILE A 403 -1.75 -28.02 -8.96
CA ILE A 403 -0.65 -28.77 -9.55
C ILE A 403 -0.79 -30.27 -9.31
N CYS A 404 -0.29 -31.08 -10.23
CA CYS A 404 -0.24 -32.54 -10.12
C CYS A 404 1.19 -33.04 -9.96
N ASP A 405 1.36 -34.35 -9.77
CA ASP A 405 2.65 -35.04 -9.61
C ASP A 405 3.60 -34.92 -10.82
N LYS A 406 3.11 -34.51 -11.97
CA LYS A 406 3.94 -34.23 -13.15
C LYS A 406 4.51 -32.81 -13.20
N CYS A 407 3.96 -31.90 -12.40
CA CYS A 407 4.50 -30.56 -12.33
C CYS A 407 5.87 -30.57 -11.67
N ALA A 408 6.85 -29.86 -12.25
CA ALA A 408 8.17 -29.75 -11.66
C ALA A 408 8.12 -29.19 -10.23
N GLU A 409 7.28 -28.21 -10.00
CA GLU A 409 7.03 -27.60 -8.70
C GLU A 409 6.60 -28.63 -7.65
N PHE A 410 5.74 -29.58 -8.00
CA PHE A 410 5.26 -30.62 -7.08
C PHE A 410 6.42 -31.43 -6.45
N LYS A 411 7.42 -31.81 -7.24
CA LYS A 411 8.57 -32.57 -6.75
C LYS A 411 9.36 -31.77 -5.71
N TYR A 412 9.58 -30.49 -5.98
CA TYR A 412 10.31 -29.62 -5.05
C TYR A 412 9.56 -29.40 -3.73
N ILE A 413 8.24 -29.22 -3.80
CA ILE A 413 7.39 -29.06 -2.61
C ILE A 413 7.45 -30.35 -1.78
N THR A 414 7.29 -31.51 -2.39
CA THR A 414 7.29 -32.82 -1.71
C THR A 414 8.65 -33.11 -1.03
N GLU A 415 9.75 -32.86 -1.74
CA GLU A 415 11.11 -33.02 -1.17
C GLU A 415 11.32 -32.08 0.02
N PHE A 416 10.80 -30.88 -0.04
CA PHE A 416 10.93 -29.91 1.03
C PHE A 416 10.07 -30.27 2.24
N GLN A 417 8.83 -30.68 2.02
CA GLN A 417 7.92 -31.12 3.07
C GLN A 417 8.45 -32.34 3.82
N SER A 418 9.06 -33.31 3.11
CA SER A 418 9.68 -34.47 3.76
C SER A 418 10.84 -34.07 4.70
N LYS A 419 11.65 -33.08 4.31
CA LYS A 419 12.73 -32.56 5.15
C LYS A 419 12.22 -31.82 6.40
N ILE A 420 11.14 -31.06 6.28
CA ILE A 420 10.52 -30.38 7.42
C ILE A 420 9.97 -31.38 8.44
N ARG A 421 9.29 -32.45 7.97
CA ARG A 421 8.77 -33.51 8.85
C ARG A 421 9.91 -34.23 9.57
N PHE A 422 10.98 -34.59 8.88
CA PHE A 422 12.16 -35.23 9.48
C PHE A 422 12.80 -34.39 10.60
N ASN A 423 12.90 -33.09 10.43
CA ASN A 423 13.47 -32.18 11.42
C ASN A 423 12.55 -31.96 12.64
N LYS A 424 11.23 -32.07 12.48
CA LYS A 424 10.29 -32.02 13.62
C LYS A 424 10.39 -33.28 14.48
N ASP A 425 10.46 -34.43 13.85
CA ASP A 425 10.56 -35.72 14.55
C ASP A 425 11.94 -35.91 15.26
N ALA A 426 13.00 -35.29 14.76
CA ALA A 426 14.33 -35.30 15.38
C ALA A 426 14.47 -34.31 16.55
N SER A 427 13.52 -33.38 16.74
CA SER A 427 13.51 -32.37 17.81
C SER A 427 12.49 -32.66 18.93
N MET A 428 11.80 -33.80 18.88
CA MET A 428 11.03 -34.40 19.95
C MET A 428 11.80 -35.50 20.65
#